data_13c8ef186b17c1f8800726415e8c3cf8
#
_entry.id   13c8ef186b17c1f8800726415e8c3cf8
#
_cell.length_a   1.000
_cell.length_b   1.000
_cell.length_c   1.000
_cell.angle_alpha   90.00
_cell.angle_beta   90.00
_cell.angle_gamma   90.00
#
_symmetry.space_group_name_H-M   'P 1'
#
loop_
_entity.id
_entity.type
_entity.pdbx_description
1 polymer ?
#
loop_
_entity_poly.entity_id
_entity_poly.type
_entity_poly.pdbx_seq_one_letter_code
_entity_poly.pdbx_strand_id
1 'polypeptide(L)'
;MRPKATGFPFFAALMFLFATVGSCAASRPASVVALPNGYYMQPNKAAQASIVKRSGSTVVPGPVAAYAVYRHIVMGALGAPSALSRAYTNDLPFRGGADTRYFVLDTSTGKLDTDLTESAWKQRLEALGAPGALEIYAPVIAQ
;
A
#
# COMPACT_ATOMS: atom_id res chain seq x y z
N MET A 1 62.58 28.78 -57.81
CA MET A 1 62.72 28.74 -56.34
C MET A 1 61.36 28.40 -55.74
N ARG A 2 61.26 27.26 -55.08
CA ARG A 2 60.01 26.79 -54.42
C ARG A 2 60.11 27.11 -52.97
N PRO A 3 59.03 27.54 -52.33
CA PRO A 3 58.86 27.38 -50.89
C PRO A 3 58.02 26.17 -50.54
N LYS A 4 58.45 25.49 -49.54
CA LYS A 4 57.94 24.27 -48.95
C LYS A 4 56.55 24.46 -48.30
N ALA A 5 55.67 23.53 -48.58
CA ALA A 5 54.44 23.37 -47.83
C ALA A 5 54.73 22.71 -46.49
N THR A 6 54.35 23.37 -45.39
CA THR A 6 54.40 22.83 -44.04
C THR A 6 53.03 22.27 -43.72
N GLY A 7 52.97 20.95 -43.59
CA GLY A 7 51.73 20.28 -43.14
C GLY A 7 51.56 20.40 -41.65
N PHE A 8 50.38 20.81 -41.25
CA PHE A 8 49.92 20.75 -39.85
C PHE A 8 49.21 19.41 -39.61
N PRO A 9 49.58 18.65 -38.62
CA PRO A 9 48.78 17.50 -38.23
C PRO A 9 47.64 17.97 -37.35
N PHE A 10 46.42 17.72 -37.82
CA PHE A 10 45.21 17.83 -37.05
C PHE A 10 45.18 16.72 -36.00
N PHE A 11 45.47 17.07 -34.76
CA PHE A 11 45.15 16.20 -33.63
C PHE A 11 43.66 16.30 -33.35
N ALA A 12 42.90 15.28 -33.79
CA ALA A 12 41.54 15.07 -33.41
C ALA A 12 41.54 14.55 -31.98
N ALA A 13 41.26 15.42 -31.03
CA ALA A 13 40.99 15.05 -29.65
C ALA A 13 39.60 14.41 -29.57
N LEU A 14 39.59 13.09 -29.51
CA LEU A 14 38.38 12.29 -29.29
C LEU A 14 38.01 12.41 -27.81
N MET A 15 37.14 13.37 -27.48
CA MET A 15 36.53 13.44 -26.17
C MET A 15 35.55 12.28 -26.01
N PHE A 16 35.95 11.26 -25.26
CA PHE A 16 35.04 10.26 -24.73
C PHE A 16 34.15 10.89 -23.68
N LEU A 17 32.93 11.25 -24.07
CA LEU A 17 31.89 11.63 -23.15
C LEU A 17 31.40 10.33 -22.46
N PHE A 18 31.93 10.07 -21.26
CA PHE A 18 31.35 9.05 -20.39
C PHE A 18 29.97 9.54 -19.93
N ALA A 19 28.95 9.13 -20.64
CA ALA A 19 27.59 9.21 -20.14
C ALA A 19 27.50 8.26 -18.95
N THR A 20 27.62 8.77 -17.74
CA THR A 20 27.20 8.07 -16.53
C THR A 20 25.70 7.87 -16.63
N VAL A 21 25.31 6.69 -17.08
CA VAL A 21 23.93 6.23 -16.96
C VAL A 21 23.70 6.06 -15.46
N GLY A 22 23.20 7.13 -14.83
CA GLY A 22 22.69 7.05 -13.48
C GLY A 22 21.55 6.03 -13.50
N SER A 23 21.80 4.84 -12.97
CA SER A 23 20.75 3.90 -12.63
C SER A 23 19.88 4.56 -11.58
N CYS A 24 18.85 5.27 -12.02
CA CYS A 24 17.69 5.51 -11.16
C CYS A 24 17.14 4.13 -10.86
N ALA A 25 17.52 3.59 -9.71
CA ALA A 25 16.79 2.50 -9.11
C ALA A 25 15.36 3.03 -8.96
N ALA A 26 14.48 2.66 -9.89
CA ALA A 26 13.07 2.95 -9.79
C ALA A 26 12.62 2.25 -8.51
N SER A 27 12.45 3.04 -7.44
CA SER A 27 11.79 2.58 -6.23
C SER A 27 10.48 1.98 -6.69
N ARG A 28 10.33 0.66 -6.56
CA ARG A 28 9.05 0.02 -6.84
C ARG A 28 8.00 0.76 -6.03
N PRO A 29 6.97 1.30 -6.67
CA PRO A 29 5.92 1.95 -5.90
C PRO A 29 5.42 0.95 -4.87
N ALA A 30 5.39 1.36 -3.61
CA ALA A 30 4.81 0.57 -2.55
C ALA A 30 3.43 0.09 -3.03
N SER A 31 3.12 -1.19 -2.88
CA SER A 31 1.91 -1.79 -3.44
C SER A 31 0.69 -1.09 -2.90
N VAL A 32 0.03 -0.34 -3.76
CA VAL A 32 -1.24 0.31 -3.47
C VAL A 32 -2.35 -0.63 -3.90
N VAL A 33 -3.24 -0.98 -2.99
CA VAL A 33 -4.41 -1.81 -3.29
C VAL A 33 -5.61 -0.92 -3.52
N ALA A 34 -6.21 -0.99 -4.70
CA ALA A 34 -7.43 -0.27 -5.00
C ALA A 34 -8.62 -0.87 -4.24
N LEU A 35 -9.38 -0.02 -3.59
CA LEU A 35 -10.61 -0.33 -2.87
C LEU A 35 -11.80 0.32 -3.60
N PRO A 36 -13.05 -0.09 -3.32
CA PRO A 36 -14.21 0.50 -3.96
C PRO A 36 -14.31 2.02 -3.79
N ASN A 37 -14.96 2.69 -4.76
CA ASN A 37 -15.31 4.12 -4.71
C ASN A 37 -14.13 5.08 -4.52
N GLY A 38 -12.96 4.75 -5.06
CA GLY A 38 -11.79 5.65 -5.04
C GLY A 38 -11.07 5.71 -3.69
N TYR A 39 -11.22 4.67 -2.89
CA TYR A 39 -10.38 4.43 -1.72
C TYR A 39 -9.19 3.55 -2.10
N TYR A 40 -8.13 3.63 -1.33
CA TYR A 40 -6.91 2.87 -1.54
C TYR A 40 -6.31 2.43 -0.21
N MET A 41 -5.78 1.23 -0.18
CA MET A 41 -4.91 0.81 0.91
C MET A 41 -3.47 1.03 0.47
N GLN A 42 -2.70 1.72 1.29
CA GLN A 42 -1.30 2.01 1.03
C GLN A 42 -0.47 1.96 2.32
N PRO A 43 0.84 1.73 2.21
CA PRO A 43 1.72 1.85 3.38
C PRO A 43 1.79 3.31 3.82
N ASN A 44 1.73 3.53 5.13
CA ASN A 44 2.02 4.81 5.75
C ASN A 44 3.55 4.98 5.94
N LYS A 45 3.97 6.08 6.57
CA LYS A 45 5.39 6.37 6.86
C LYS A 45 6.09 5.32 7.72
N ALA A 46 5.35 4.53 8.48
CA ALA A 46 5.86 3.43 9.30
C ALA A 46 5.79 2.08 8.58
N ALA A 47 5.58 2.05 7.26
CA ALA A 47 5.36 0.85 6.45
C ALA A 47 4.19 -0.02 6.92
N GLN A 48 3.19 0.62 7.54
CA GLN A 48 1.98 -0.03 8.01
C GLN A 48 0.83 0.31 7.08
N ALA A 49 -0.12 -0.62 6.89
CA ALA A 49 -1.28 -0.39 6.05
C ALA A 49 -2.20 0.70 6.62
N SER A 50 -2.62 1.60 5.77
CA SER A 50 -3.63 2.62 6.04
C SER A 50 -4.59 2.75 4.86
N ILE A 51 -5.80 3.27 5.10
CA ILE A 51 -6.77 3.51 4.03
C ILE A 51 -6.90 5.01 3.80
N VAL A 52 -6.76 5.39 2.54
CA VAL A 52 -6.83 6.78 2.08
C VAL A 52 -7.86 6.94 0.97
N LYS A 53 -8.36 8.16 0.80
CA LYS A 53 -9.13 8.55 -0.39
C LYS A 53 -8.21 8.90 -1.55
N ARG A 54 -8.75 8.90 -2.76
CA ARG A 54 -8.05 9.37 -3.96
C ARG A 54 -7.48 10.80 -3.82
N SER A 55 -8.11 11.62 -2.99
CA SER A 55 -7.62 12.96 -2.65
C SER A 55 -6.36 12.96 -1.78
N GLY A 56 -5.90 11.81 -1.30
CA GLY A 56 -4.78 11.66 -0.38
C GLY A 56 -5.16 11.77 1.10
N SER A 57 -6.43 12.05 1.42
CA SER A 57 -6.88 12.13 2.80
C SER A 57 -6.90 10.76 3.45
N THR A 58 -6.25 10.62 4.60
CA THR A 58 -6.29 9.40 5.41
C THR A 58 -7.66 9.24 6.07
N VAL A 59 -8.28 8.09 5.89
CA VAL A 59 -9.59 7.74 6.45
C VAL A 59 -9.44 6.77 7.61
N VAL A 60 -8.67 5.69 7.39
CA VAL A 60 -8.31 4.76 8.46
C VAL A 60 -6.80 4.87 8.62
N PRO A 61 -6.32 5.51 9.68
CA PRO A 61 -4.89 5.81 9.86
C PRO A 61 -4.03 4.55 10.04
N GLY A 62 -4.64 3.42 10.38
CA GLY A 62 -3.94 2.17 10.63
C GLY A 62 -3.32 2.09 12.02
N PRO A 63 -2.50 1.08 12.26
CA PRO A 63 -2.22 0.01 11.30
C PRO A 63 -3.41 -0.90 11.04
N VAL A 64 -3.70 -1.17 9.77
CA VAL A 64 -4.68 -2.18 9.37
C VAL A 64 -4.00 -3.54 9.39
N ALA A 65 -4.40 -4.39 10.34
CA ALA A 65 -3.82 -5.72 10.50
C ALA A 65 -4.39 -6.73 9.52
N ALA A 66 -5.68 -6.60 9.20
CA ALA A 66 -6.38 -7.45 8.25
C ALA A 66 -7.61 -6.75 7.69
N TYR A 67 -8.04 -7.13 6.50
CA TYR A 67 -9.23 -6.56 5.87
C TYR A 67 -9.92 -7.55 4.93
N ALA A 68 -11.17 -7.23 4.62
CA ALA A 68 -11.91 -7.81 3.51
C ALA A 68 -12.78 -6.72 2.85
N VAL A 69 -13.19 -7.00 1.64
CA VAL A 69 -14.09 -6.12 0.88
C VAL A 69 -15.33 -6.91 0.51
N TYR A 70 -16.48 -6.36 0.82
CA TYR A 70 -17.76 -6.88 0.40
C TYR A 70 -18.57 -5.76 -0.25
N ARG A 71 -18.75 -5.82 -1.57
CA ARG A 71 -19.37 -4.75 -2.37
C ARG A 71 -18.68 -3.40 -2.15
N HIS A 72 -19.38 -2.45 -1.49
CA HIS A 72 -18.86 -1.13 -1.14
C HIS A 72 -18.41 -1.02 0.33
N ILE A 73 -18.45 -2.13 1.07
CA ILE A 73 -18.03 -2.17 2.47
C ILE A 73 -16.59 -2.68 2.54
N VAL A 74 -15.73 -1.92 3.17
CA VAL A 74 -14.39 -2.33 3.58
C VAL A 74 -14.40 -2.55 5.08
N MET A 75 -14.01 -3.71 5.52
CA MET A 75 -14.03 -4.09 6.93
C MET A 75 -12.69 -4.67 7.31
N GLY A 76 -12.34 -4.59 8.58
CA GLY A 76 -11.08 -5.18 9.01
C GLY A 76 -10.76 -4.98 10.47
N ALA A 77 -9.56 -5.43 10.83
CA ALA A 77 -9.00 -5.34 12.15
C ALA A 77 -7.90 -4.28 12.19
N LEU A 78 -7.85 -3.54 13.29
CA LEU A 78 -6.81 -2.56 13.61
C LEU A 78 -5.81 -3.17 14.58
N GLY A 79 -4.55 -2.83 14.40
CA GLY A 79 -3.46 -3.26 15.27
C GLY A 79 -2.20 -3.56 14.48
N ALA A 80 -1.06 -3.48 15.14
CA ALA A 80 0.18 -3.89 14.52
C ALA A 80 0.12 -5.41 14.22
N PRO A 81 0.54 -5.83 13.01
CA PRO A 81 0.65 -7.26 12.74
C PRO A 81 1.61 -7.85 13.79
N SER A 82 1.14 -8.86 14.51
CA SER A 82 1.99 -9.57 15.47
C SER A 82 3.18 -10.18 14.73
N ALA A 83 4.30 -10.40 15.42
CA ALA A 83 5.44 -11.06 14.82
C ALA A 83 5.08 -12.45 14.25
N LEU A 84 4.06 -13.08 14.80
CA LEU A 84 3.49 -14.33 14.32
C LEU A 84 2.73 -14.16 13.00
N SER A 85 2.05 -13.02 12.79
CA SER A 85 1.37 -12.73 11.52
C SER A 85 2.33 -12.52 10.35
N ARG A 86 3.57 -12.14 10.61
CA ARG A 86 4.61 -12.02 9.57
C ARG A 86 5.16 -13.37 9.10
N ALA A 87 5.06 -14.40 9.94
CA ALA A 87 5.51 -15.76 9.63
C ALA A 87 4.45 -16.58 8.90
N TYR A 88 3.19 -16.16 8.95
CA TYR A 88 2.10 -16.81 8.23
C TYR A 88 1.94 -16.13 6.86
N THR A 89 1.98 -16.96 5.84
CA THR A 89 1.62 -16.58 4.47
C THR A 89 0.23 -15.93 4.47
N ASN A 90 0.01 -14.97 3.57
CA ASN A 90 -1.24 -14.20 3.43
C ASN A 90 -2.51 -15.05 3.18
N ASP A 91 -2.38 -16.38 3.23
CA ASP A 91 -3.43 -17.35 2.89
C ASP A 91 -4.26 -17.77 4.10
N LEU A 92 -3.86 -17.36 5.32
CA LEU A 92 -4.61 -17.72 6.52
C LEU A 92 -5.50 -16.57 6.99
N PRO A 93 -6.76 -16.85 7.35
CA PRO A 93 -7.64 -15.83 7.89
C PRO A 93 -7.11 -15.30 9.21
N PHE A 94 -7.24 -13.99 9.38
CA PHE A 94 -6.84 -13.30 10.60
C PHE A 94 -7.68 -13.77 11.79
N ARG A 95 -7.02 -14.05 12.90
CA ARG A 95 -7.64 -14.36 14.18
C ARG A 95 -7.30 -13.25 15.19
N GLY A 96 -8.29 -12.46 15.54
CA GLY A 96 -8.15 -11.44 16.56
C GLY A 96 -8.10 -11.99 17.97
N GLY A 97 -7.46 -11.26 18.88
CA GLY A 97 -7.56 -11.49 20.32
C GLY A 97 -8.63 -10.60 20.96
N ALA A 98 -8.80 -10.72 22.28
CA ALA A 98 -9.80 -9.96 23.05
C ALA A 98 -9.62 -8.42 22.92
N ASP A 99 -8.39 -7.96 22.75
CA ASP A 99 -8.05 -6.53 22.62
C ASP A 99 -8.07 -6.03 21.18
N THR A 100 -8.39 -6.90 20.20
CA THR A 100 -8.46 -6.50 18.80
C THR A 100 -9.60 -5.52 18.62
N ARG A 101 -9.33 -4.43 17.91
CA ARG A 101 -10.33 -3.45 17.49
C ARG A 101 -10.60 -3.61 16.01
N TYR A 102 -11.84 -3.38 15.63
CA TYR A 102 -12.31 -3.57 14.26
C TYR A 102 -12.85 -2.25 13.71
N PHE A 103 -12.91 -2.17 12.39
CA PHE A 103 -13.53 -1.06 11.69
C PHE A 103 -14.45 -1.56 10.56
N VAL A 104 -15.40 -0.70 10.20
CA VAL A 104 -16.25 -0.86 9.02
C VAL A 104 -16.31 0.47 8.31
N LEU A 105 -15.94 0.50 7.05
CA LEU A 105 -15.98 1.66 6.18
C LEU A 105 -16.98 1.41 5.05
N ASP A 106 -18.04 2.17 5.02
CA ASP A 106 -18.95 2.25 3.86
C ASP A 106 -18.36 3.24 2.86
N THR A 107 -17.77 2.75 1.81
CA THR A 107 -17.13 3.59 0.79
C THR A 107 -18.11 4.35 -0.08
N SER A 108 -19.39 3.98 -0.11
CA SER A 108 -20.43 4.70 -0.86
C SER A 108 -20.87 5.97 -0.16
N THR A 109 -20.91 5.96 1.17
CA THR A 109 -21.32 7.10 1.99
C THR A 109 -20.14 7.80 2.66
N GLY A 110 -19.00 7.12 2.76
CA GLY A 110 -17.82 7.58 3.49
C GLY A 110 -17.96 7.41 5.01
N LYS A 111 -19.00 6.72 5.48
CA LYS A 111 -19.20 6.48 6.91
C LYS A 111 -18.20 5.46 7.42
N LEU A 112 -17.50 5.83 8.48
CA LEU A 112 -16.53 5.00 9.17
C LEU A 112 -16.97 4.74 10.62
N ASP A 113 -17.05 3.47 10.99
CA ASP A 113 -17.20 3.02 12.36
C ASP A 113 -15.87 2.36 12.78
N THR A 114 -15.25 2.84 13.85
CA THR A 114 -13.95 2.34 14.38
C THR A 114 -14.07 1.90 15.82
N ASP A 115 -12.99 1.34 16.34
CA ASP A 115 -12.88 0.89 17.75
C ASP A 115 -13.96 -0.11 18.17
N LEU A 116 -14.49 -0.84 17.21
CA LEU A 116 -15.49 -1.85 17.44
C LEU A 116 -14.89 -3.08 18.11
N THR A 117 -15.61 -3.63 19.09
CA THR A 117 -15.36 -4.99 19.57
C THR A 117 -15.78 -5.99 18.49
N GLU A 118 -15.32 -7.22 18.56
CA GLU A 118 -15.71 -8.27 17.59
C GLU A 118 -17.24 -8.44 17.50
N SER A 119 -17.92 -8.42 18.64
CA SER A 119 -19.38 -8.54 18.69
C SER A 119 -20.08 -7.36 18.00
N ALA A 120 -19.69 -6.12 18.34
CA ALA A 120 -20.24 -4.92 17.72
C ALA A 120 -19.95 -4.86 16.22
N TRP A 121 -18.76 -5.29 15.81
CA TRP A 121 -18.36 -5.39 14.42
C TRP A 121 -19.25 -6.36 13.63
N LYS A 122 -19.48 -7.57 14.16
CA LYS A 122 -20.37 -8.55 13.53
C LYS A 122 -21.81 -8.03 13.41
N GLN A 123 -22.35 -7.43 14.45
CA GLN A 123 -23.68 -6.80 14.40
C GLN A 123 -23.75 -5.69 13.34
N ARG A 124 -22.69 -4.90 13.22
CA ARG A 124 -22.62 -3.83 12.21
C ARG A 124 -22.59 -4.40 10.80
N LEU A 125 -21.86 -5.48 10.56
CA LEU A 125 -21.83 -6.15 9.26
C LEU A 125 -23.20 -6.72 8.89
N GLU A 126 -23.88 -7.38 9.81
CA GLU A 126 -25.23 -7.89 9.61
C GLU A 126 -26.21 -6.76 9.26
N ALA A 127 -26.16 -5.64 9.95
CA ALA A 127 -26.99 -4.47 9.67
C ALA A 127 -26.73 -3.88 8.27
N LEU A 128 -25.55 -4.08 7.71
CA LEU A 128 -25.18 -3.66 6.36
C LEU A 128 -25.42 -4.75 5.30
N GLY A 129 -25.96 -5.91 5.70
CA GLY A 129 -26.21 -7.03 4.80
C GLY A 129 -24.95 -7.75 4.35
N ALA A 130 -23.84 -7.57 5.06
CA ALA A 130 -22.62 -8.33 4.83
C ALA A 130 -22.68 -9.68 5.57
N PRO A 131 -22.13 -10.77 4.98
CA PRO A 131 -22.09 -12.05 5.66
C PRO A 131 -21.28 -11.95 6.96
N GLY A 132 -21.86 -12.38 8.08
CA GLY A 132 -21.18 -12.35 9.39
C GLY A 132 -20.00 -13.34 9.53
N ALA A 133 -19.82 -14.21 8.53
CA ALA A 133 -18.74 -15.20 8.46
C ALA A 133 -17.62 -14.80 7.48
N LEU A 134 -17.54 -13.52 7.07
CA LEU A 134 -16.46 -13.08 6.20
C LEU A 134 -15.10 -13.19 6.91
N GLU A 135 -14.20 -13.89 6.26
CA GLU A 135 -12.81 -13.96 6.70
C GLU A 135 -12.06 -12.72 6.24
N ILE A 136 -11.24 -12.18 7.12
CA ILE A 136 -10.36 -11.05 6.85
C ILE A 136 -8.91 -11.53 6.78
N TYR A 137 -8.13 -10.94 5.89
CA TYR A 137 -6.75 -11.35 5.61
C TYR A 137 -5.80 -10.19 5.76
N ALA A 138 -4.54 -10.49 6.10
CA ALA A 138 -3.51 -9.47 6.19
C ALA A 138 -3.30 -8.78 4.83
N PRO A 139 -3.13 -7.45 4.79
CA PRO A 139 -2.85 -6.75 3.55
C PRO A 139 -1.49 -7.15 2.99
N VAL A 140 -1.44 -7.45 1.69
CA VAL A 140 -0.19 -7.69 0.98
C VAL A 140 0.43 -6.34 0.64
N ILE A 141 1.34 -5.88 1.51
CA ILE A 141 2.13 -4.68 1.26
C ILE A 141 3.51 -5.17 0.87
N ALA A 142 3.89 -5.00 -0.41
CA ALA A 142 5.25 -5.27 -0.85
C ALA A 142 6.19 -4.27 -0.16
N GLN A 143 7.20 -4.80 0.50
CA GLN A 143 8.30 -4.04 1.08
C GLN A 143 9.35 -3.71 0.01
#